data_1da567e7bb60c58a93209a83ce6238f5
#
_entry.id   1da567e7bb60c58a93209a83ce6238f5
#
_cell.length_a   1.000
_cell.length_b   1.000
_cell.length_c   1.000
_cell.angle_alpha   90.00
_cell.angle_beta   90.00
_cell.angle_gamma   90.00
#
_symmetry.space_group_name_H-M   'P 1'
#
loop_
_entity.id
_entity.type
_entity.pdbx_description
1 polymer ?
#
loop_
_entity_poly.entity_id
_entity_poly.type
_entity_poly.pdbx_seq_one_letter_code
_entity_poly.pdbx_strand_id
1 'polypeptide(L)'
;MLIGVILGDSLSAGYGVKLDESWPSILEKNLNNEGIHIKIVNAGISGDTTSGGLFRLPKLLEEHQPNLVILELGGNDGLRGMSIEKVIKINLDTMIKMSKDAGAEVVLVGVELPPNYGNKYTSQFKNMYAELANKHHLNLIEGSIKEMVASNLMQADGIHPNINGHLIVEQEVRKKILPLLEKQFID
;
A
#
# COMPACT_ATOMS: atom_id res chain seq x y z
N MET A 1 -18.78 0.04 -12.71
CA MET A 1 -18.15 0.54 -11.47
C MET A 1 -16.94 -0.30 -11.17
N LEU A 2 -15.77 0.31 -11.06
CA LEU A 2 -14.54 -0.40 -10.74
C LEU A 2 -14.48 -0.76 -9.24
N ILE A 3 -13.70 -1.79 -8.90
CA ILE A 3 -13.44 -2.18 -7.52
C ILE A 3 -11.93 -2.16 -7.28
N GLY A 4 -11.49 -1.41 -6.28
CA GLY A 4 -10.12 -1.42 -5.77
C GLY A 4 -10.07 -2.07 -4.39
N VAL A 5 -9.16 -2.98 -4.18
CA VAL A 5 -8.86 -3.56 -2.86
C VAL A 5 -7.54 -3.00 -2.35
N ILE A 6 -7.53 -2.48 -1.14
CA ILE A 6 -6.32 -2.07 -0.43
C ILE A 6 -6.02 -3.14 0.62
N LEU A 7 -4.96 -3.90 0.42
CA LEU A 7 -4.46 -4.87 1.39
C LEU A 7 -3.28 -4.24 2.13
N GLY A 8 -3.53 -3.83 3.37
CA GLY A 8 -2.59 -3.01 4.12
C GLY A 8 -2.62 -3.26 5.63
N ASP A 9 -1.84 -2.46 6.33
CA ASP A 9 -1.71 -2.48 7.78
C ASP A 9 -2.35 -1.25 8.45
N SER A 10 -1.75 -0.73 9.50
CA SER A 10 -2.25 0.43 10.25
C SER A 10 -2.29 1.72 9.44
N LEU A 11 -1.43 1.89 8.44
CA LEU A 11 -1.45 3.04 7.54
C LEU A 11 -2.76 3.07 6.74
N SER A 12 -3.15 1.95 6.17
CA SER A 12 -4.40 1.83 5.41
C SER A 12 -5.63 1.77 6.31
N ALA A 13 -5.52 1.14 7.49
CA ALA A 13 -6.59 1.13 8.49
C ALA A 13 -6.94 2.53 9.03
N GLY A 14 -6.03 3.52 8.87
CA GLY A 14 -6.24 4.88 9.35
C GLY A 14 -6.00 5.01 10.85
N TYR A 15 -4.99 4.33 11.38
CA TYR A 15 -4.65 4.41 12.80
C TYR A 15 -4.45 5.86 13.26
N GLY A 16 -5.18 6.27 14.30
CA GLY A 16 -5.06 7.58 14.93
C GLY A 16 -5.77 8.74 14.20
N VAL A 17 -6.50 8.46 13.10
CA VAL A 17 -7.35 9.44 12.41
C VAL A 17 -8.77 8.89 12.29
N LYS A 18 -9.74 9.76 11.96
CA LYS A 18 -11.09 9.30 11.66
C LYS A 18 -11.15 8.55 10.34
N LEU A 19 -12.17 7.72 10.15
CA LEU A 19 -12.32 6.91 8.94
C LEU A 19 -12.34 7.78 7.67
N ASP A 20 -13.08 8.87 7.69
CA ASP A 20 -13.21 9.82 6.57
C ASP A 20 -11.95 10.68 6.33
N GLU A 21 -11.03 10.71 7.29
CA GLU A 21 -9.73 11.38 7.20
C GLU A 21 -8.62 10.42 6.74
N SER A 22 -8.90 9.12 6.62
CA SER A 22 -7.94 8.12 6.17
C SER A 22 -7.73 8.20 4.65
N TRP A 23 -6.51 7.96 4.19
CA TRP A 23 -6.17 8.05 2.78
C TRP A 23 -7.02 7.16 1.85
N PRO A 24 -7.46 5.94 2.24
CA PRO A 24 -8.35 5.14 1.40
C PRO A 24 -9.72 5.78 1.17
N SER A 25 -10.30 6.37 2.22
CA SER A 25 -11.59 7.05 2.13
C SER A 25 -11.52 8.33 1.28
N ILE A 26 -10.44 9.09 1.46
CA ILE A 26 -10.18 10.31 0.67
C ILE A 26 -9.95 9.92 -0.80
N LEU A 27 -9.21 8.85 -1.07
CA LEU A 27 -8.94 8.34 -2.42
C LEU A 27 -10.24 7.98 -3.15
N GLU A 28 -11.13 7.21 -2.53
CA GLU A 28 -12.43 6.85 -3.10
C GLU A 28 -13.23 8.09 -3.45
N LYS A 29 -13.32 9.05 -2.53
CA LYS A 29 -14.05 10.30 -2.71
C LYS A 29 -13.48 11.12 -3.87
N ASN A 30 -12.15 11.30 -3.92
CA ASN A 30 -11.51 12.12 -4.94
C ASN A 30 -11.61 11.50 -6.33
N LEU A 31 -11.40 10.19 -6.46
CA LEU A 31 -11.57 9.48 -7.74
C LEU A 31 -13.00 9.61 -8.27
N ASN A 32 -14.00 9.42 -7.41
CA ASN A 32 -15.40 9.56 -7.82
C ASN A 32 -15.75 11.01 -8.21
N ASN A 33 -15.19 12.02 -7.53
CA ASN A 33 -15.35 13.42 -7.91
C ASN A 33 -14.69 13.76 -9.27
N GLU A 34 -13.65 13.05 -9.64
CA GLU A 34 -12.97 13.15 -10.95
C GLU A 34 -13.67 12.33 -12.05
N GLY A 35 -14.80 11.69 -11.75
CA GLY A 35 -15.59 10.91 -12.71
C GLY A 35 -15.18 9.45 -12.84
N ILE A 36 -14.23 8.99 -12.06
CA ILE A 36 -13.84 7.58 -12.00
C ILE A 36 -14.72 6.84 -10.99
N HIS A 37 -15.74 6.14 -11.49
CA HIS A 37 -16.65 5.39 -10.65
C HIS A 37 -15.98 4.13 -10.06
N ILE A 38 -15.40 4.28 -8.87
CA ILE A 38 -14.70 3.21 -8.15
C ILE A 38 -15.20 3.07 -6.72
N LYS A 39 -15.27 1.83 -6.23
CA LYS A 39 -15.43 1.50 -4.83
C LYS A 39 -14.12 0.99 -4.28
N ILE A 40 -13.65 1.55 -3.16
CA ILE A 40 -12.46 1.10 -2.46
C ILE A 40 -12.86 0.19 -1.29
N VAL A 41 -12.43 -1.06 -1.35
CA VAL A 41 -12.51 -2.01 -0.24
C VAL A 41 -11.23 -1.87 0.56
N ASN A 42 -11.30 -1.18 1.70
CA ASN A 42 -10.17 -1.04 2.60
C ASN A 42 -10.05 -2.28 3.48
N ALA A 43 -9.08 -3.12 3.19
CA ALA A 43 -8.73 -4.31 3.96
C ALA A 43 -7.47 -4.09 4.84
N GLY A 44 -7.24 -2.86 5.30
CA GLY A 44 -6.19 -2.53 6.25
C GLY A 44 -6.49 -3.09 7.64
N ILE A 45 -5.52 -3.75 8.25
CA ILE A 45 -5.58 -4.25 9.62
C ILE A 45 -4.32 -3.82 10.36
N SER A 46 -4.48 -3.05 11.44
CA SER A 46 -3.36 -2.60 12.26
C SER A 46 -2.53 -3.77 12.78
N GLY A 47 -1.20 -3.68 12.61
CA GLY A 47 -0.26 -4.71 13.03
C GLY A 47 -0.10 -5.88 12.07
N ASP A 48 -0.83 -5.89 10.94
CA ASP A 48 -0.76 -7.00 9.98
C ASP A 48 0.62 -7.11 9.32
N THR A 49 0.97 -8.32 8.95
CA THR A 49 2.22 -8.68 8.30
C THR A 49 1.97 -9.16 6.87
N THR A 50 3.05 -9.34 6.11
CA THR A 50 2.93 -9.96 4.78
C THR A 50 2.35 -11.37 4.84
N SER A 51 2.61 -12.13 5.90
CA SER A 51 2.01 -13.46 6.09
C SER A 51 0.50 -13.37 6.35
N GLY A 52 0.05 -12.41 7.16
CA GLY A 52 -1.36 -12.16 7.40
C GLY A 52 -2.09 -11.71 6.13
N GLY A 53 -1.48 -10.78 5.38
CA GLY A 53 -2.01 -10.34 4.09
C GLY A 53 -2.13 -11.48 3.08
N LEU A 54 -1.10 -12.30 2.95
CA LEU A 54 -1.10 -13.48 2.07
C LEU A 54 -2.22 -14.47 2.42
N PHE A 55 -2.48 -14.65 3.70
CA PHE A 55 -3.57 -15.51 4.17
C PHE A 55 -4.96 -14.97 3.80
N ARG A 56 -5.15 -13.64 3.85
CA ARG A 56 -6.45 -12.99 3.59
C ARG A 56 -6.73 -12.74 2.11
N LEU A 57 -5.69 -12.58 1.30
CA LEU A 57 -5.80 -12.16 -0.10
C LEU A 57 -6.70 -13.06 -0.96
N PRO A 58 -6.61 -14.42 -0.91
CA PRO A 58 -7.45 -15.28 -1.74
C PRO A 58 -8.94 -14.98 -1.60
N LYS A 59 -9.40 -14.83 -0.37
CA LYS A 59 -10.80 -14.54 -0.07
C LYS A 59 -11.21 -13.14 -0.60
N LEU A 60 -10.35 -12.14 -0.44
CA LEU A 60 -10.61 -10.79 -0.96
C LEU A 60 -10.72 -10.78 -2.49
N LEU A 61 -9.86 -11.53 -3.18
CA LEU A 61 -9.90 -11.64 -4.64
C LEU A 61 -11.18 -12.36 -5.11
N GLU A 62 -11.56 -13.44 -4.44
CA GLU A 62 -12.77 -14.20 -4.74
C GLU A 62 -14.06 -13.37 -4.54
N GLU A 63 -14.18 -12.71 -3.38
CA GLU A 63 -15.36 -11.95 -2.99
C GLU A 63 -15.55 -10.66 -3.79
N HIS A 64 -14.47 -9.98 -4.12
CA HIS A 64 -14.53 -8.64 -4.70
C HIS A 64 -14.19 -8.59 -6.18
N GLN A 65 -13.48 -9.57 -6.73
CA GLN A 65 -13.01 -9.58 -8.12
C GLN A 65 -12.46 -8.21 -8.57
N PRO A 66 -11.43 -7.69 -7.87
CA PRO A 66 -11.01 -6.32 -8.01
C PRO A 66 -10.36 -6.03 -9.37
N ASN A 67 -10.56 -4.82 -9.87
CA ASN A 67 -9.83 -4.27 -11.01
C ASN A 67 -8.44 -3.75 -10.61
N LEU A 68 -8.30 -3.37 -9.33
CA LEU A 68 -7.07 -2.80 -8.75
C LEU A 68 -6.80 -3.42 -7.39
N VAL A 69 -5.57 -3.84 -7.14
CA VAL A 69 -5.06 -4.22 -5.81
C VAL A 69 -3.91 -3.31 -5.44
N ILE A 70 -4.02 -2.63 -4.32
CA ILE A 70 -2.95 -1.84 -3.72
C ILE A 70 -2.39 -2.63 -2.54
N LEU A 71 -1.11 -3.04 -2.63
CA LEU A 71 -0.41 -3.77 -1.59
C LEU A 71 0.42 -2.78 -0.75
N GLU A 72 0.02 -2.60 0.50
CA GLU A 72 0.68 -1.72 1.48
C GLU A 72 1.01 -2.55 2.73
N LEU A 73 2.00 -3.45 2.63
CA LEU A 73 2.42 -4.38 3.68
C LEU A 73 3.94 -4.52 3.72
N GLY A 74 4.43 -5.01 4.83
CA GLY A 74 5.85 -5.30 5.09
C GLY A 74 6.45 -4.46 6.21
N GLY A 75 5.84 -3.33 6.58
CA GLY A 75 6.34 -2.47 7.65
C GLY A 75 6.44 -3.21 8.99
N ASN A 76 5.39 -3.95 9.39
CA ASN A 76 5.41 -4.72 10.63
C ASN A 76 6.40 -5.88 10.61
N ASP A 77 6.57 -6.53 9.46
CA ASP A 77 7.62 -7.54 9.25
C ASP A 77 9.00 -6.94 9.49
N GLY A 78 9.26 -5.79 8.86
CA GLY A 78 10.53 -5.09 8.98
C GLY A 78 10.82 -4.62 10.40
N LEU A 79 9.83 -4.05 11.10
CA LEU A 79 9.94 -3.63 12.50
C LEU A 79 10.22 -4.81 13.44
N ARG A 80 9.80 -6.01 13.09
CA ARG A 80 10.08 -7.25 13.82
C ARG A 80 11.38 -7.95 13.39
N GLY A 81 12.15 -7.34 12.48
CA GLY A 81 13.42 -7.89 12.00
C GLY A 81 13.28 -9.18 11.22
N MET A 82 12.15 -9.41 10.55
CA MET A 82 11.92 -10.63 9.79
C MET A 82 12.85 -10.69 8.56
N SER A 83 13.12 -11.91 8.09
CA SER A 83 13.98 -12.13 6.93
C SER A 83 13.35 -11.52 5.68
N ILE A 84 14.05 -10.55 5.08
CA ILE A 84 13.63 -9.89 3.84
C ILE A 84 13.49 -10.92 2.72
N GLU A 85 14.55 -11.69 2.45
CA GLU A 85 14.60 -12.62 1.32
C GLU A 85 13.73 -13.87 1.50
N LYS A 86 13.63 -14.38 2.75
CA LYS A 86 12.96 -15.67 3.01
C LYS A 86 11.48 -15.53 3.36
N VAL A 87 11.04 -14.34 3.77
CA VAL A 87 9.66 -14.13 4.24
C VAL A 87 9.01 -12.97 3.49
N ILE A 88 9.49 -11.74 3.69
CA ILE A 88 8.78 -10.54 3.24
C ILE A 88 8.67 -10.51 1.72
N LYS A 89 9.79 -10.66 1.02
CA LYS A 89 9.88 -10.62 -0.43
C LYS A 89 9.09 -11.76 -1.09
N ILE A 90 9.17 -12.97 -0.54
CA ILE A 90 8.43 -14.13 -1.06
C ILE A 90 6.92 -13.91 -0.92
N ASN A 91 6.46 -13.43 0.24
CA ASN A 91 5.05 -13.18 0.47
C ASN A 91 4.51 -12.08 -0.46
N LEU A 92 5.23 -10.96 -0.59
CA LEU A 92 4.85 -9.88 -1.50
C LEU A 92 4.85 -10.35 -2.97
N ASP A 93 5.89 -11.08 -3.40
CA ASP A 93 5.96 -11.65 -4.76
C ASP A 93 4.77 -12.56 -5.06
N THR A 94 4.39 -13.38 -4.09
CA THR A 94 3.24 -14.29 -4.21
C THR A 94 1.93 -13.51 -4.30
N MET A 95 1.73 -12.49 -3.44
CA MET A 95 0.52 -11.67 -3.47
C MET A 95 0.39 -10.88 -4.78
N ILE A 96 1.50 -10.36 -5.33
CA ILE A 96 1.53 -9.70 -6.63
C ILE A 96 1.06 -10.66 -7.72
N LYS A 97 1.61 -11.87 -7.78
CA LYS A 97 1.23 -12.89 -8.76
C LYS A 97 -0.25 -13.25 -8.66
N MET A 98 -0.72 -13.55 -7.45
CA MET A 98 -2.12 -13.91 -7.23
C MET A 98 -3.08 -12.81 -7.68
N SER A 99 -2.76 -11.56 -7.40
CA SER A 99 -3.59 -10.41 -7.80
C SER A 99 -3.61 -10.24 -9.33
N LYS A 100 -2.45 -10.39 -9.99
CA LYS A 100 -2.36 -10.33 -11.45
C LYS A 100 -3.08 -11.51 -12.13
N ASP A 101 -2.95 -12.71 -11.59
CA ASP A 101 -3.64 -13.91 -12.09
C ASP A 101 -5.17 -13.79 -11.94
N ALA A 102 -5.64 -13.03 -10.96
CA ALA A 102 -7.05 -12.67 -10.81
C ALA A 102 -7.51 -11.54 -11.75
N GLY A 103 -6.63 -11.00 -12.59
CA GLY A 103 -6.95 -9.95 -13.56
C GLY A 103 -6.87 -8.52 -13.02
N ALA A 104 -6.36 -8.33 -11.80
CA ALA A 104 -6.22 -7.00 -11.23
C ALA A 104 -4.94 -6.29 -11.67
N GLU A 105 -5.02 -4.98 -11.88
CA GLU A 105 -3.84 -4.12 -11.84
C GLU A 105 -3.27 -4.08 -10.42
N VAL A 106 -1.95 -4.07 -10.29
CA VAL A 106 -1.29 -4.10 -8.97
C VAL A 106 -0.41 -2.88 -8.80
N VAL A 107 -0.55 -2.23 -7.66
CA VAL A 107 0.30 -1.13 -7.20
C VAL A 107 0.93 -1.51 -5.88
N LEU A 108 2.22 -1.28 -5.76
CA LEU A 108 3.00 -1.57 -4.56
C LEU A 108 3.33 -0.28 -3.82
N VAL A 109 3.01 -0.23 -2.55
CA VAL A 109 3.38 0.88 -1.66
C VAL A 109 4.59 0.45 -0.84
N GLY A 110 5.74 1.08 -1.10
CA GLY A 110 6.96 0.86 -0.35
C GLY A 110 6.90 1.53 1.02
N VAL A 111 7.51 0.90 2.00
CA VAL A 111 7.65 1.40 3.36
C VAL A 111 9.12 1.57 3.69
N GLU A 112 9.48 2.61 4.41
CA GLU A 112 10.81 2.80 4.98
C GLU A 112 10.82 2.43 6.46
N LEU A 113 11.93 1.83 6.89
CA LEU A 113 12.16 1.53 8.30
C LEU A 113 12.93 2.66 8.98
N PRO A 114 12.72 2.88 10.29
CA PRO A 114 13.51 3.82 11.06
C PRO A 114 15.01 3.48 10.99
N PRO A 115 15.91 4.50 11.00
CA PRO A 115 17.34 4.31 10.79
C PRO A 115 18.04 3.49 11.88
N ASN A 116 17.45 3.35 13.05
CA ASN A 116 17.98 2.57 14.17
C ASN A 116 17.99 1.04 13.92
N TYR A 117 17.38 0.56 12.81
CA TYR A 117 17.46 -0.84 12.37
C TYR A 117 18.77 -1.18 11.63
N GLY A 118 19.63 -0.18 11.42
CA GLY A 118 20.93 -0.32 10.77
C GLY A 118 20.87 -0.23 9.25
N ASN A 119 21.87 0.44 8.66
CA ASN A 119 21.88 0.79 7.23
C ASN A 119 21.76 -0.41 6.30
N LYS A 120 22.36 -1.54 6.66
CA LYS A 120 22.29 -2.75 5.81
C LYS A 120 20.86 -3.26 5.68
N TYR A 121 20.17 -3.44 6.80
CA TYR A 121 18.80 -3.97 6.81
C TYR A 121 17.80 -2.98 6.19
N THR A 122 17.89 -1.70 6.54
CA THR A 122 17.00 -0.67 6.00
C THR A 122 17.14 -0.48 4.50
N SER A 123 18.39 -0.53 3.98
CA SER A 123 18.65 -0.43 2.54
C SER A 123 18.13 -1.67 1.79
N GLN A 124 18.38 -2.88 2.30
CA GLN A 124 17.83 -4.10 1.71
C GLN A 124 16.31 -4.10 1.70
N PHE A 125 15.70 -3.66 2.80
CA PHE A 125 14.25 -3.56 2.92
C PHE A 125 13.65 -2.59 1.89
N LYS A 126 14.23 -1.41 1.74
CA LYS A 126 13.80 -0.44 0.72
C LYS A 126 14.00 -0.98 -0.70
N ASN A 127 15.16 -1.55 -0.99
CA ASN A 127 15.49 -2.07 -2.33
C ASN A 127 14.58 -3.23 -2.73
N MET A 128 14.11 -4.04 -1.81
CA MET A 128 13.19 -5.14 -2.06
C MET A 128 11.93 -4.69 -2.81
N TYR A 129 11.34 -3.55 -2.43
CA TYR A 129 10.15 -3.02 -3.11
C TYR A 129 10.47 -2.62 -4.56
N ALA A 130 11.60 -1.95 -4.79
CA ALA A 130 12.04 -1.58 -6.13
C ALA A 130 12.33 -2.81 -7.00
N GLU A 131 12.95 -3.84 -6.45
CA GLU A 131 13.21 -5.11 -7.14
C GLU A 131 11.90 -5.81 -7.55
N LEU A 132 10.92 -5.87 -6.64
CA LEU A 132 9.61 -6.46 -6.94
C LEU A 132 8.85 -5.64 -7.98
N ALA A 133 8.85 -4.32 -7.86
CA ALA A 133 8.21 -3.45 -8.83
C ALA A 133 8.82 -3.60 -10.23
N ASN A 134 10.15 -3.65 -10.35
CA ASN A 134 10.85 -3.90 -11.60
C ASN A 134 10.56 -5.29 -12.18
N LYS A 135 10.62 -6.33 -11.34
CA LYS A 135 10.35 -7.72 -11.74
C LYS A 135 8.96 -7.90 -12.36
N HIS A 136 7.98 -7.24 -11.78
CA HIS A 136 6.58 -7.40 -12.17
C HIS A 136 6.04 -6.24 -13.02
N HIS A 137 6.88 -5.26 -13.36
CA HIS A 137 6.50 -4.05 -14.11
C HIS A 137 5.35 -3.29 -13.43
N LEU A 138 5.49 -3.06 -12.12
CA LEU A 138 4.48 -2.37 -11.31
C LEU A 138 4.82 -0.90 -11.10
N ASN A 139 3.78 -0.11 -10.85
CA ASN A 139 3.94 1.20 -10.23
C ASN A 139 4.30 1.02 -8.75
N LEU A 140 5.41 1.63 -8.34
CA LEU A 140 5.85 1.72 -6.96
C LEU A 140 5.54 3.12 -6.43
N ILE A 141 4.92 3.17 -5.26
CA ILE A 141 4.76 4.39 -4.48
C ILE A 141 5.80 4.33 -3.37
N GLU A 142 6.77 5.21 -3.44
CA GLU A 142 7.82 5.31 -2.43
C GLU A 142 7.37 6.27 -1.33
N GLY A 143 7.40 5.79 -0.08
CA GLY A 143 7.18 6.62 1.10
C GLY A 143 8.50 6.96 1.77
N SER A 144 8.68 8.21 2.18
CA SER A 144 9.82 8.63 2.98
C SER A 144 9.37 9.08 4.36
N ILE A 145 9.52 8.22 5.36
CA ILE A 145 9.24 8.56 6.76
C ILE A 145 10.05 9.80 7.18
N LYS A 146 11.32 9.86 6.76
CA LYS A 146 12.20 10.98 7.11
C LYS A 146 11.66 12.31 6.60
N GLU A 147 11.21 12.37 5.38
CA GLU A 147 10.62 13.58 4.78
C GLU A 147 9.29 13.93 5.44
N MET A 148 8.46 12.94 5.75
CA MET A 148 7.19 13.13 6.43
C MET A 148 7.38 13.65 7.86
N VAL A 149 8.36 13.14 8.60
CA VAL A 149 8.71 13.65 9.92
C VAL A 149 9.22 15.09 9.84
N ALA A 150 10.13 15.37 8.90
CA ALA A 150 10.68 16.71 8.69
C ALA A 150 9.62 17.75 8.31
N SER A 151 8.54 17.30 7.63
CA SER A 151 7.42 18.16 7.20
C SER A 151 6.25 18.19 8.19
N ASN A 152 6.41 17.65 9.39
CA ASN A 152 5.37 17.57 10.43
C ASN A 152 4.08 16.85 9.96
N LEU A 153 4.24 15.76 9.21
CA LEU A 153 3.15 14.95 8.65
C LEU A 153 2.88 13.67 9.45
N MET A 154 3.61 13.47 10.56
CA MET A 154 3.49 12.29 11.41
C MET A 154 2.82 12.61 12.74
N GLN A 155 2.17 11.60 13.32
CA GLN A 155 1.69 11.61 14.68
C GLN A 155 2.88 11.64 15.67
N ALA A 156 2.61 11.83 16.95
CA ALA A 156 3.64 11.91 17.99
C ALA A 156 4.50 10.64 18.11
N ASP A 157 4.02 9.50 17.63
CA ASP A 157 4.77 8.24 17.61
C ASP A 157 5.89 8.20 16.56
N GLY A 158 5.90 9.15 15.61
CA GLY A 158 6.87 9.21 14.51
C GLY A 158 6.78 8.04 13.52
N ILE A 159 5.72 7.25 13.58
CA ILE A 159 5.49 6.05 12.75
C ILE A 159 4.27 6.24 11.86
N HIS A 160 3.17 6.74 12.41
CA HIS A 160 1.90 6.88 11.71
C HIS A 160 1.69 8.31 11.21
N PRO A 161 1.21 8.48 9.97
CA PRO A 161 0.87 9.80 9.43
C PRO A 161 -0.27 10.45 10.24
N ASN A 162 -0.19 11.77 10.42
CA ASN A 162 -1.31 12.57 10.88
C ASN A 162 -2.29 12.84 9.71
N ILE A 163 -3.34 13.63 9.93
CA ILE A 163 -4.35 13.96 8.92
C ILE A 163 -3.69 14.51 7.64
N ASN A 164 -2.74 15.44 7.77
CA ASN A 164 -2.03 16.01 6.63
C ASN A 164 -1.14 14.96 5.93
N GLY A 165 -0.55 14.05 6.69
CA GLY A 165 0.20 12.91 6.16
C GLY A 165 -0.67 11.99 5.33
N HIS A 166 -1.89 11.70 5.77
CA HIS A 166 -2.87 10.92 4.99
C HIS A 166 -3.25 11.59 3.67
N LEU A 167 -3.38 12.92 3.63
CA LEU A 167 -3.61 13.66 2.39
C LEU A 167 -2.45 13.50 1.39
N ILE A 168 -1.21 13.54 1.88
CA ILE A 168 -0.02 13.34 1.02
C ILE A 168 0.04 11.90 0.50
N VAL A 169 -0.21 10.90 1.35
CA VAL A 169 -0.27 9.49 0.90
C VAL A 169 -1.33 9.33 -0.19
N GLU A 170 -2.53 9.86 0.01
CA GLU A 170 -3.59 9.81 -0.99
C GLU A 170 -3.17 10.43 -2.33
N GLN A 171 -2.58 11.64 -2.30
CA GLN A 171 -2.14 12.32 -3.51
C GLN A 171 -1.12 11.51 -4.31
N GLU A 172 -0.14 10.91 -3.63
CA GLU A 172 0.88 10.08 -4.28
C GLU A 172 0.27 8.78 -4.84
N VAL A 173 -0.64 8.15 -4.11
CA VAL A 173 -1.36 6.97 -4.59
C VAL A 173 -2.21 7.32 -5.81
N ARG A 174 -3.06 8.35 -5.71
CA ARG A 174 -3.97 8.77 -6.78
C ARG A 174 -3.21 9.11 -8.06
N LYS A 175 -2.13 9.87 -7.97
CA LYS A 175 -1.26 10.20 -9.10
C LYS A 175 -0.74 8.97 -9.86
N LYS A 176 -0.45 7.89 -9.13
CA LYS A 176 0.09 6.65 -9.72
C LYS A 176 -0.99 5.75 -10.30
N ILE A 177 -2.19 5.74 -9.72
CA ILE A 177 -3.25 4.83 -10.16
C ILE A 177 -4.16 5.41 -11.24
N LEU A 178 -4.30 6.74 -11.32
CA LEU A 178 -5.13 7.41 -12.34
C LEU A 178 -4.87 6.90 -13.76
N PRO A 179 -3.62 6.86 -14.26
CA PRO A 179 -3.35 6.38 -15.61
C PRO A 179 -3.68 4.91 -15.83
N LEU A 180 -3.70 4.09 -14.75
CA LEU A 180 -4.07 2.68 -14.83
C LEU A 180 -5.59 2.51 -14.94
N LEU A 181 -6.33 3.32 -14.18
CA LEU A 181 -7.79 3.28 -14.18
C LEU A 181 -8.38 3.86 -15.48
N GLU A 182 -7.81 4.94 -16.00
CA GLU A 182 -8.26 5.56 -17.25
C GLU A 182 -8.17 4.60 -18.44
N LYS A 183 -7.14 3.75 -18.50
CA LYS A 183 -7.00 2.72 -19.54
C LYS A 183 -8.17 1.74 -19.56
N GLN A 184 -8.79 1.46 -18.41
CA GLN A 184 -9.91 0.52 -18.30
C GLN A 184 -11.25 1.12 -18.80
N PHE A 185 -11.28 2.42 -19.13
CA PHE A 185 -12.46 3.08 -19.71
C PHE A 185 -12.37 3.26 -21.23
N ILE A 186 -11.23 2.91 -21.85
CA ILE A 186 -10.99 3.12 -23.28
C ILE A 186 -11.30 1.84 -24.10
N ASP A 187 -11.45 0.70 -23.44
CA ASP A 187 -11.85 -0.58 -24.03
C ASP A 187 -13.34 -0.88 -23.77
#